data_1bbc6f035933dd2ac6d2c17bc90c1325
#
_entry.id   1bbc6f035933dd2ac6d2c17bc90c1325
#
_cell.length_a   1.000
_cell.length_b   1.000
_cell.length_c   1.000
_cell.angle_alpha   90.00
_cell.angle_beta   90.00
_cell.angle_gamma   90.00
#
_symmetry.space_group_name_H-M   'P 1'
#
loop_
_entity.id
_entity.type
_entity.pdbx_description
1 polymer ?
#
loop_
_entity_poly.entity_id
_entity_poly.type
_entity_poly.pdbx_seq_one_letter_code
_entity_poly.pdbx_strand_id
1 'polypeptide(L)'
;MKEPFGFLNLIKPPGMTSHDLVDEARKVFGIKRIGHGGTLDPGASGVLPLAVGRATKLFEYLQESVKLYRGEITFGISTTSHDAQGDILEKKEASWITKEKIEEIIPLFIGEVQQIPPQVSAIHFKGKRSYEWTRKGVKVDLEPRNVRIENIVIKKFMEGEFPKVILDVKSSPGMYMRALARDLGEKLETGAFLSFLVRLESGPFKIEDAYTLEEVKEKALQEELGAVLLKGDRVLSHIPKISISEQQKTLLFRANRLPLDTEPGKNLIQLYDEEEELIALGTIKGEKRPYYFQPVKIFD
;
A
#
# COMPACT_ATOMS: atom_id res chain seq x y z
N MET A 1 -15.62 6.05 26.41
CA MET A 1 -15.84 5.69 24.98
C MET A 1 -14.82 4.64 24.60
N LYS A 2 -15.24 3.59 23.86
CA LYS A 2 -14.27 2.61 23.30
C LYS A 2 -13.31 3.35 22.37
N GLU A 3 -12.01 3.01 22.38
CA GLU A 3 -11.01 3.57 21.46
C GLU A 3 -11.45 3.30 20.00
N PRO A 4 -11.41 4.30 19.10
CA PRO A 4 -11.75 4.08 17.69
C PRO A 4 -10.93 2.95 17.08
N PHE A 5 -11.60 2.06 16.35
CA PHE A 5 -10.97 0.88 15.74
C PHE A 5 -11.45 0.72 14.30
N GLY A 6 -10.54 0.84 13.34
CA GLY A 6 -10.88 0.67 11.93
C GLY A 6 -9.83 1.22 11.00
N PHE A 7 -10.17 1.25 9.73
CA PHE A 7 -9.36 1.88 8.69
C PHE A 7 -10.03 3.17 8.21
N LEU A 8 -9.22 4.21 8.04
CA LEU A 8 -9.60 5.45 7.39
C LEU A 8 -8.99 5.46 5.99
N ASN A 9 -9.84 5.48 4.96
CA ASN A 9 -9.39 5.54 3.57
C ASN A 9 -9.23 7.00 3.15
N LEU A 10 -7.98 7.50 3.10
CA LEU A 10 -7.68 8.89 2.77
C LEU A 10 -7.04 9.04 1.39
N ILE A 11 -7.31 10.18 0.75
CA ILE A 11 -6.54 10.69 -0.38
C ILE A 11 -5.37 11.52 0.16
N LYS A 12 -4.15 11.06 -0.06
CA LYS A 12 -2.95 11.88 0.18
C LYS A 12 -2.80 12.89 -0.96
N PRO A 13 -2.79 14.20 -0.71
CA PRO A 13 -2.47 15.18 -1.74
C PRO A 13 -0.97 15.15 -2.10
N PRO A 14 -0.58 15.67 -3.27
CA PRO A 14 0.83 15.90 -3.59
C PRO A 14 1.43 16.98 -2.67
N GLY A 15 2.75 16.95 -2.47
CA GLY A 15 3.48 17.89 -1.61
C GLY A 15 3.54 17.51 -0.13
N MET A 16 2.68 16.62 0.34
CA MET A 16 2.63 16.12 1.72
C MET A 16 3.29 14.75 1.81
N THR A 17 4.04 14.46 2.88
CA THR A 17 4.52 13.11 3.14
C THR A 17 3.40 12.22 3.68
N SER A 18 3.56 10.90 3.57
CA SER A 18 2.61 9.95 4.19
C SER A 18 2.55 10.11 5.72
N HIS A 19 3.65 10.54 6.33
CA HIS A 19 3.71 10.76 7.80
C HIS A 19 2.96 12.01 8.22
N ASP A 20 3.06 13.10 7.44
CA ASP A 20 2.33 14.35 7.71
C ASP A 20 0.82 14.08 7.72
N LEU A 21 0.31 13.26 6.78
CA LEU A 21 -1.10 12.89 6.76
C LEU A 21 -1.51 12.08 8.00
N VAL A 22 -0.62 11.18 8.48
CA VAL A 22 -0.85 10.45 9.74
C VAL A 22 -0.91 11.42 10.92
N ASP A 23 -0.03 12.43 10.98
CA ASP A 23 -0.01 13.39 12.07
C ASP A 23 -1.25 14.29 12.08
N GLU A 24 -1.73 14.69 10.90
CA GLU A 24 -3.02 15.40 10.82
C GLU A 24 -4.20 14.50 11.27
N ALA A 25 -4.23 13.24 10.85
CA ALA A 25 -5.26 12.31 11.32
C ALA A 25 -5.20 12.11 12.85
N ARG A 26 -4.00 12.02 13.43
CA ARG A 26 -3.82 11.93 14.89
C ARG A 26 -4.42 13.13 15.63
N LYS A 27 -4.27 14.35 15.08
CA LYS A 27 -4.86 15.57 15.65
C LYS A 27 -6.39 15.51 15.59
N VAL A 28 -6.95 15.10 14.43
CA VAL A 28 -8.40 15.03 14.22
C VAL A 28 -9.06 14.00 15.14
N PHE A 29 -8.47 12.81 15.27
CA PHE A 29 -9.01 11.73 16.12
C PHE A 29 -8.65 11.86 17.61
N GLY A 30 -7.71 12.72 17.97
CA GLY A 30 -7.23 12.87 19.36
C GLY A 30 -6.47 11.64 19.88
N ILE A 31 -5.97 10.76 19.01
CA ILE A 31 -5.29 9.51 19.39
C ILE A 31 -3.92 9.38 18.72
N LYS A 32 -2.96 8.82 19.46
CA LYS A 32 -1.58 8.64 18.95
C LYS A 32 -1.44 7.41 18.06
N ARG A 33 -2.26 6.37 18.30
CA ARG A 33 -2.14 5.09 17.62
C ARG A 33 -2.81 5.11 16.26
N ILE A 34 -2.19 5.82 15.31
CA ILE A 34 -2.54 5.83 13.89
C ILE A 34 -1.26 5.62 13.09
N GLY A 35 -1.36 4.86 11.99
CA GLY A 35 -0.27 4.67 11.05
C GLY A 35 -0.80 4.37 9.65
N HIS A 36 0.09 4.31 8.64
CA HIS A 36 -0.29 4.06 7.24
C HIS A 36 0.19 2.70 6.75
N GLY A 37 -0.57 2.08 5.84
CA GLY A 37 -0.31 0.75 5.27
C GLY A 37 0.50 0.74 3.98
N GLY A 38 1.43 1.70 3.78
CA GLY A 38 2.29 1.76 2.60
C GLY A 38 2.57 3.18 2.16
N THR A 39 3.84 3.54 2.13
CA THR A 39 4.30 4.91 1.81
C THR A 39 3.92 5.30 0.38
N LEU A 40 3.51 6.55 0.21
CA LEU A 40 3.51 7.28 -1.04
C LEU A 40 4.59 8.36 -0.97
N ASP A 41 5.33 8.54 -2.06
CA ASP A 41 6.33 9.61 -2.18
C ASP A 41 5.65 10.99 -2.03
N PRO A 42 6.37 12.04 -1.60
CA PRO A 42 5.77 13.38 -1.42
C PRO A 42 5.08 13.91 -2.68
N GLY A 43 5.67 13.72 -3.87
CA GLY A 43 5.09 14.13 -5.15
C GLY A 43 3.91 13.28 -5.62
N ALA A 44 3.74 12.09 -5.08
CA ALA A 44 2.62 11.20 -5.44
C ALA A 44 1.35 11.56 -4.67
N SER A 45 0.20 11.21 -5.25
CA SER A 45 -1.12 11.37 -4.64
C SER A 45 -1.91 10.06 -4.59
N GLY A 46 -3.13 10.11 -4.06
CA GLY A 46 -4.09 9.02 -4.09
C GLY A 46 -4.25 8.27 -2.77
N VAL A 47 -4.81 7.08 -2.86
CA VAL A 47 -5.25 6.27 -1.73
C VAL A 47 -4.13 5.96 -0.74
N LEU A 48 -4.28 6.42 0.50
CA LEU A 48 -3.41 6.08 1.63
C LEU A 48 -4.26 5.62 2.82
N PRO A 49 -4.52 4.31 2.96
CA PRO A 49 -5.27 3.81 4.09
C PRO A 49 -4.49 3.99 5.38
N LEU A 50 -5.14 4.57 6.39
CA LEU A 50 -4.62 4.68 7.75
C LEU A 50 -5.34 3.69 8.65
N ALA A 51 -4.59 2.93 9.45
CA ALA A 51 -5.16 2.13 10.51
C ALA A 51 -5.24 2.95 11.79
N VAL A 52 -6.41 2.95 12.42
CA VAL A 52 -6.76 3.73 13.60
C VAL A 52 -6.90 2.79 14.79
N GLY A 53 -6.27 3.10 15.91
CA GLY A 53 -6.31 2.32 17.12
C GLY A 53 -5.75 0.91 16.93
N ARG A 54 -6.49 -0.09 17.40
CA ARG A 54 -6.08 -1.51 17.32
C ARG A 54 -5.95 -2.06 15.90
N ALA A 55 -6.54 -1.41 14.88
CA ALA A 55 -6.39 -1.81 13.49
C ALA A 55 -4.92 -1.74 13.00
N THR A 56 -4.03 -1.02 13.69
CA THR A 56 -2.59 -1.06 13.43
C THR A 56 -1.99 -2.46 13.52
N LYS A 57 -2.60 -3.39 14.25
CA LYS A 57 -2.21 -4.80 14.30
C LYS A 57 -2.44 -5.53 12.95
N LEU A 58 -3.21 -4.94 12.03
CA LEU A 58 -3.58 -5.51 10.73
C LEU A 58 -2.73 -4.97 9.56
N PHE A 59 -1.71 -4.15 9.84
CA PHE A 59 -0.88 -3.54 8.79
C PHE A 59 -0.24 -4.55 7.84
N GLU A 60 0.24 -5.68 8.33
CA GLU A 60 0.89 -6.69 7.49
C GLU A 60 -0.03 -7.16 6.35
N TYR A 61 -1.32 -7.41 6.63
CA TYR A 61 -2.30 -7.84 5.63
C TYR A 61 -2.57 -6.76 4.57
N LEU A 62 -2.53 -5.48 4.97
CA LEU A 62 -2.64 -4.37 4.04
C LEU A 62 -1.36 -4.18 3.22
N GLN A 63 -0.19 -4.35 3.83
CA GLN A 63 1.09 -4.22 3.14
C GLN A 63 1.27 -5.26 2.05
N GLU A 64 0.81 -6.49 2.28
CA GLU A 64 0.88 -7.62 1.34
C GLU A 64 -0.16 -7.54 0.21
N SER A 65 -1.10 -6.60 0.27
CA SER A 65 -2.14 -6.47 -0.74
C SER A 65 -1.63 -5.87 -2.05
N VAL A 66 -2.30 -6.20 -3.14
CA VAL A 66 -2.07 -5.64 -4.49
C VAL A 66 -2.39 -4.15 -4.51
N LYS A 67 -1.68 -3.39 -5.35
CA LYS A 67 -1.89 -1.95 -5.56
C LYS A 67 -2.15 -1.66 -7.04
N LEU A 68 -3.00 -0.66 -7.30
CA LEU A 68 -3.23 -0.12 -8.63
C LEU A 68 -2.74 1.33 -8.67
N TYR A 69 -1.86 1.61 -9.61
CA TYR A 69 -1.29 2.94 -9.81
C TYR A 69 -1.66 3.47 -11.19
N ARG A 70 -1.89 4.77 -11.28
CA ARG A 70 -1.87 5.51 -12.53
C ARG A 70 -0.66 6.43 -12.54
N GLY A 71 0.22 6.26 -13.53
CA GLY A 71 1.42 7.07 -13.68
C GLY A 71 1.53 7.68 -15.06
N GLU A 72 2.00 8.92 -15.14
CA GLU A 72 2.47 9.55 -16.39
C GLU A 72 3.98 9.38 -16.47
N ILE A 73 4.46 8.82 -17.56
CA ILE A 73 5.89 8.65 -17.85
C ILE A 73 6.25 9.54 -19.04
N THR A 74 7.30 10.34 -18.89
CA THR A 74 7.86 11.20 -19.94
C THR A 74 9.15 10.57 -20.44
N PHE A 75 9.24 10.33 -21.73
CA PHE A 75 10.42 9.77 -22.41
C PHE A 75 11.38 10.87 -22.90
N GLY A 76 12.65 10.49 -23.11
CA GLY A 76 13.70 11.37 -23.58
C GLY A 76 14.34 12.25 -22.50
N ILE A 77 13.93 12.09 -21.25
CA ILE A 77 14.51 12.84 -20.12
C ILE A 77 14.79 11.86 -18.99
N SER A 78 16.00 11.88 -18.45
CA SER A 78 16.35 11.17 -17.22
C SER A 78 16.56 12.12 -16.06
N THR A 79 16.18 11.72 -14.84
CA THR A 79 16.35 12.50 -13.61
C THR A 79 17.01 11.71 -12.50
N THR A 80 17.61 12.40 -11.53
CA THR A 80 18.36 11.79 -10.41
C THR A 80 17.51 10.89 -9.52
N SER A 81 16.19 11.17 -9.39
CA SER A 81 15.24 10.40 -8.56
C SER A 81 14.31 9.53 -9.38
N HIS A 82 14.43 9.56 -10.72
CA HIS A 82 13.52 8.92 -11.68
C HIS A 82 12.07 9.41 -11.57
N ASP A 83 11.84 10.62 -11.02
CA ASP A 83 10.59 11.34 -10.95
C ASP A 83 10.79 12.84 -11.22
N ALA A 84 9.70 13.61 -11.19
CA ALA A 84 9.71 15.06 -11.47
C ALA A 84 10.37 15.91 -10.36
N GLN A 85 10.76 15.31 -9.23
CA GLN A 85 11.42 16.02 -8.13
C GLN A 85 12.96 15.98 -8.25
N GLY A 86 13.50 15.12 -9.12
CA GLY A 86 14.93 15.00 -9.33
C GLY A 86 15.47 16.01 -10.33
N ASP A 87 16.76 16.34 -10.19
CA ASP A 87 17.48 17.13 -11.17
C ASP A 87 17.59 16.37 -12.49
N ILE A 88 17.51 17.10 -13.60
CA ILE A 88 17.67 16.52 -14.93
C ILE A 88 19.13 16.11 -15.15
N LEU A 89 19.33 14.85 -15.50
CA LEU A 89 20.65 14.30 -15.84
C LEU A 89 20.93 14.40 -17.33
N GLU A 90 19.92 14.09 -18.15
CA GLU A 90 20.07 14.04 -19.60
C GLU A 90 18.74 14.39 -20.28
N LYS A 91 18.83 15.02 -21.45
CA LYS A 91 17.72 15.21 -22.39
C LYS A 91 18.16 14.71 -23.76
N LYS A 92 17.36 13.84 -24.35
CA LYS A 92 17.55 13.29 -25.69
C LYS A 92 16.22 13.30 -26.40
N GLU A 93 16.14 13.96 -27.54
CA GLU A 93 14.95 13.96 -28.37
C GLU A 93 14.43 12.54 -28.61
N ALA A 94 13.15 12.33 -28.45
CA ALA A 94 12.51 11.01 -28.43
C ALA A 94 11.20 10.96 -29.25
N SER A 95 10.99 11.91 -30.16
CA SER A 95 9.77 12.03 -30.99
C SER A 95 9.47 10.78 -31.83
N TRP A 96 10.48 9.92 -32.03
CA TRP A 96 10.35 8.63 -32.71
C TRP A 96 9.64 7.54 -31.90
N ILE A 97 9.41 7.76 -30.59
CA ILE A 97 8.64 6.85 -29.76
C ILE A 97 7.16 7.00 -30.10
N THR A 98 6.53 5.88 -30.42
CA THR A 98 5.10 5.79 -30.71
C THR A 98 4.41 4.89 -29.66
N LYS A 99 3.09 4.92 -29.66
CA LYS A 99 2.27 4.06 -28.80
C LYS A 99 2.59 2.57 -29.04
N GLU A 100 2.72 2.17 -30.32
CA GLU A 100 2.99 0.80 -30.75
C GLU A 100 4.33 0.30 -30.20
N LYS A 101 5.39 1.14 -30.23
CA LYS A 101 6.68 0.78 -29.67
C LYS A 101 6.62 0.53 -28.15
N ILE A 102 5.79 1.29 -27.44
CA ILE A 102 5.57 1.07 -26.02
C ILE A 102 4.78 -0.23 -25.82
N GLU A 103 3.75 -0.49 -26.63
CA GLU A 103 2.96 -1.73 -26.60
C GLU A 103 3.83 -2.97 -26.85
N GLU A 104 4.80 -2.88 -27.74
CA GLU A 104 5.76 -3.99 -28.03
C GLU A 104 6.62 -4.37 -26.84
N ILE A 105 7.02 -3.41 -26.00
CA ILE A 105 7.91 -3.68 -24.86
C ILE A 105 7.17 -3.96 -23.55
N ILE A 106 5.93 -3.53 -23.37
CA ILE A 106 5.12 -3.74 -22.15
C ILE A 106 5.12 -5.21 -21.70
N PRO A 107 4.96 -6.23 -22.58
CA PRO A 107 4.97 -7.62 -22.15
C PRO A 107 6.24 -8.06 -21.41
N LEU A 108 7.37 -7.41 -21.63
CA LEU A 108 8.64 -7.69 -20.93
C LEU A 108 8.61 -7.30 -19.44
N PHE A 109 7.64 -6.47 -19.05
CA PHE A 109 7.48 -5.94 -17.69
C PHE A 109 6.29 -6.57 -16.96
N ILE A 110 5.59 -7.55 -17.55
CA ILE A 110 4.47 -8.25 -16.92
C ILE A 110 4.95 -9.61 -16.38
N GLY A 111 4.44 -10.00 -15.21
CA GLY A 111 4.84 -11.20 -14.49
C GLY A 111 5.85 -10.91 -13.39
N GLU A 112 6.70 -11.88 -13.09
CA GLU A 112 7.80 -11.72 -12.12
C GLU A 112 8.96 -10.97 -12.79
N VAL A 113 9.28 -9.79 -12.26
CA VAL A 113 10.35 -8.92 -12.77
C VAL A 113 11.30 -8.53 -11.65
N GLN A 114 12.57 -8.36 -11.99
CA GLN A 114 13.56 -7.82 -11.08
C GLN A 114 13.65 -6.30 -11.26
N GLN A 115 13.45 -5.56 -10.19
CA GLN A 115 13.64 -4.10 -10.16
C GLN A 115 14.76 -3.72 -9.21
N ILE A 116 15.68 -2.86 -9.66
CA ILE A 116 16.59 -2.14 -8.78
C ILE A 116 15.82 -0.93 -8.22
N PRO A 117 15.59 -0.87 -6.90
CA PRO A 117 14.85 0.24 -6.29
C PRO A 117 15.53 1.59 -6.55
N PRO A 118 14.77 2.71 -6.58
CA PRO A 118 15.38 4.03 -6.69
C PRO A 118 16.21 4.36 -5.45
N GLN A 119 17.31 5.14 -5.65
CA GLN A 119 18.22 5.54 -4.57
C GLN A 119 17.49 6.27 -3.43
N VAL A 120 16.52 7.11 -3.78
CA VAL A 120 15.63 7.78 -2.81
C VAL A 120 14.46 6.87 -2.49
N SER A 121 14.65 5.95 -1.54
CA SER A 121 13.59 5.01 -1.11
C SER A 121 13.61 4.79 0.41
N ALA A 122 12.54 4.20 0.93
CA ALA A 122 12.41 3.86 2.36
C ALA A 122 13.13 2.54 2.74
N ILE A 123 13.89 1.95 1.83
CA ILE A 123 14.62 0.70 2.06
C ILE A 123 15.73 0.94 3.09
N HIS A 124 15.87 0.01 4.02
CA HIS A 124 16.97 0.04 4.99
C HIS A 124 18.25 -0.49 4.38
N PHE A 125 19.31 0.30 4.51
CA PHE A 125 20.67 -0.07 4.15
C PHE A 125 21.62 0.30 5.29
N LYS A 126 22.37 -0.68 5.81
CA LYS A 126 23.31 -0.50 6.93
C LYS A 126 22.69 0.29 8.11
N GLY A 127 21.47 -0.09 8.52
CA GLY A 127 20.79 0.48 9.69
C GLY A 127 20.11 1.83 9.50
N LYS A 128 20.18 2.43 8.30
CA LYS A 128 19.50 3.68 7.94
C LYS A 128 18.69 3.50 6.66
N ARG A 129 17.73 4.38 6.40
CA ARG A 129 16.97 4.36 5.16
C ARG A 129 17.81 4.90 3.99
N SER A 130 17.64 4.34 2.78
CA SER A 130 18.40 4.70 1.58
C SER A 130 18.37 6.21 1.30
N TYR A 131 17.23 6.88 1.45
CA TYR A 131 17.12 8.33 1.25
C TYR A 131 18.03 9.15 2.20
N GLU A 132 18.34 8.64 3.40
CA GLU A 132 19.24 9.32 4.34
C GLU A 132 20.70 9.30 3.88
N TRP A 133 21.09 8.25 3.17
CA TRP A 133 22.41 8.14 2.55
C TRP A 133 22.51 9.03 1.32
N THR A 134 21.48 9.03 0.47
CA THR A 134 21.42 9.86 -0.74
C THR A 134 21.50 11.35 -0.40
N ARG A 135 20.83 11.82 0.66
CA ARG A 135 20.94 13.21 1.17
C ARG A 135 22.38 13.59 1.60
N LYS A 136 23.21 12.61 1.92
CA LYS A 136 24.63 12.81 2.25
C LYS A 136 25.55 12.66 1.03
N GLY A 137 24.99 12.57 -0.16
CA GLY A 137 25.75 12.37 -1.40
C GLY A 137 26.32 10.96 -1.59
N VAL A 138 25.91 9.98 -0.75
CA VAL A 138 26.40 8.61 -0.82
C VAL A 138 25.47 7.78 -1.70
N LYS A 139 25.99 7.27 -2.82
CA LYS A 139 25.29 6.30 -3.65
C LYS A 139 25.25 4.95 -2.92
N VAL A 140 24.06 4.37 -2.82
CA VAL A 140 23.83 3.07 -2.18
C VAL A 140 23.73 2.00 -3.27
N ASP A 141 24.47 0.93 -3.13
CA ASP A 141 24.31 -0.25 -4.00
C ASP A 141 23.12 -1.06 -3.50
N LEU A 142 21.97 -0.90 -4.18
CA LEU A 142 20.72 -1.55 -3.81
C LEU A 142 20.57 -2.82 -4.64
N GLU A 143 20.37 -3.94 -3.95
CA GLU A 143 20.11 -5.23 -4.58
C GLU A 143 18.79 -5.24 -5.34
N PRO A 144 18.75 -5.89 -6.52
CA PRO A 144 17.51 -6.12 -7.24
C PRO A 144 16.48 -6.87 -6.38
N ARG A 145 15.21 -6.54 -6.55
CA ARG A 145 14.09 -7.20 -5.83
C ARG A 145 13.10 -7.78 -6.83
N ASN A 146 12.62 -8.97 -6.52
CA ASN A 146 11.54 -9.57 -7.28
C ASN A 146 10.24 -8.87 -6.92
N VAL A 147 9.54 -8.39 -7.92
CA VAL A 147 8.19 -7.83 -7.84
C VAL A 147 7.33 -8.46 -8.93
N ARG A 148 6.04 -8.55 -8.69
CA ARG A 148 5.11 -9.06 -9.68
C ARG A 148 4.25 -7.91 -10.21
N ILE A 149 4.28 -7.71 -11.52
CA ILE A 149 3.38 -6.80 -12.22
C ILE A 149 2.30 -7.66 -12.88
N GLU A 150 1.06 -7.52 -12.41
CA GLU A 150 -0.07 -8.33 -12.90
C GLU A 150 -0.55 -7.85 -14.25
N ASN A 151 -0.57 -6.52 -14.45
CA ASN A 151 -1.06 -5.92 -15.67
C ASN A 151 -0.54 -4.49 -15.84
N ILE A 152 -0.34 -4.07 -17.10
CA ILE A 152 -0.05 -2.70 -17.52
C ILE A 152 -1.02 -2.34 -18.65
N VAL A 153 -1.77 -1.26 -18.50
CA VAL A 153 -2.73 -0.77 -19.48
C VAL A 153 -2.39 0.66 -19.88
N ILE A 154 -2.17 0.89 -21.18
CA ILE A 154 -2.02 2.24 -21.73
C ILE A 154 -3.38 2.94 -21.71
N LYS A 155 -3.47 4.05 -20.98
CA LYS A 155 -4.67 4.89 -20.90
C LYS A 155 -4.67 6.02 -21.91
N LYS A 156 -3.49 6.60 -22.13
CA LYS A 156 -3.31 7.71 -23.08
C LYS A 156 -1.86 7.76 -23.54
N PHE A 157 -1.64 8.09 -24.79
CA PHE A 157 -0.35 8.45 -25.35
C PHE A 157 -0.42 9.87 -25.89
N MET A 158 0.65 10.63 -25.71
CA MET A 158 0.78 12.02 -26.16
C MET A 158 2.11 12.16 -26.90
N GLU A 159 2.00 12.49 -28.19
CA GLU A 159 3.15 12.74 -29.06
C GLU A 159 3.86 14.04 -28.68
N GLY A 160 5.09 14.23 -29.13
CA GLY A 160 5.89 15.44 -28.96
C GLY A 160 7.38 15.14 -28.97
N GLU A 161 8.22 16.16 -28.80
CA GLU A 161 9.68 16.01 -28.63
C GLU A 161 10.04 15.08 -27.47
N PHE A 162 9.26 15.17 -26.39
CA PHE A 162 9.33 14.30 -25.20
C PHE A 162 7.98 13.62 -25.01
N PRO A 163 7.73 12.49 -25.71
CA PRO A 163 6.43 11.84 -25.67
C PRO A 163 6.08 11.39 -24.26
N LYS A 164 4.77 11.34 -23.98
CA LYS A 164 4.25 10.93 -22.68
C LYS A 164 3.26 9.78 -22.81
N VAL A 165 3.29 8.88 -21.84
CA VAL A 165 2.30 7.82 -21.73
C VAL A 165 1.68 7.80 -20.33
N ILE A 166 0.37 7.64 -20.25
CA ILE A 166 -0.34 7.37 -19.00
C ILE A 166 -0.63 5.87 -18.95
N LEU A 167 -0.12 5.23 -17.90
CA LEU A 167 -0.27 3.80 -17.64
C LEU A 167 -1.06 3.55 -16.36
N ASP A 168 -1.97 2.58 -16.41
CA ASP A 168 -2.49 1.93 -15.21
C ASP A 168 -1.68 0.65 -14.98
N VAL A 169 -1.09 0.52 -13.78
CA VAL A 169 -0.21 -0.60 -13.42
C VAL A 169 -0.72 -1.27 -12.16
N LYS A 170 -1.08 -2.55 -12.28
CA LYS A 170 -1.49 -3.39 -11.16
C LYS A 170 -0.34 -4.29 -10.74
N SER A 171 0.06 -4.23 -9.47
CA SER A 171 1.28 -4.90 -9.01
C SER A 171 1.21 -5.40 -7.58
N SER A 172 2.09 -6.34 -7.27
CA SER A 172 2.41 -6.77 -5.91
C SER A 172 2.99 -5.63 -5.06
N PRO A 173 3.05 -5.79 -3.74
CA PRO A 173 3.82 -4.89 -2.87
C PRO A 173 5.28 -4.76 -3.29
N GLY A 174 5.87 -3.61 -2.99
CA GLY A 174 7.29 -3.36 -3.19
C GLY A 174 7.69 -2.92 -4.60
N MET A 175 6.77 -2.90 -5.57
CA MET A 175 7.01 -2.35 -6.89
C MET A 175 7.15 -0.83 -6.84
N TYR A 176 8.11 -0.29 -7.59
CA TYR A 176 8.37 1.14 -7.72
C TYR A 176 8.02 1.62 -9.14
N MET A 177 7.01 2.50 -9.25
CA MET A 177 6.64 3.13 -10.53
C MET A 177 7.80 3.93 -11.13
N ARG A 178 8.64 4.54 -10.30
CA ARG A 178 9.85 5.26 -10.73
C ARG A 178 10.88 4.33 -11.38
N ALA A 179 11.05 3.14 -10.83
CA ALA A 179 11.92 2.12 -11.45
C ALA A 179 11.33 1.64 -12.78
N LEU A 180 10.01 1.40 -12.85
CA LEU A 180 9.36 1.03 -14.10
C LEU A 180 9.53 2.11 -15.18
N ALA A 181 9.40 3.39 -14.82
CA ALA A 181 9.62 4.49 -15.76
C ALA A 181 11.06 4.51 -16.30
N ARG A 182 12.07 4.39 -15.42
CA ARG A 182 13.47 4.26 -15.80
C ARG A 182 13.69 3.08 -16.74
N ASP A 183 13.21 1.90 -16.35
CA ASP A 183 13.47 0.65 -17.06
C ASP A 183 12.80 0.65 -18.46
N LEU A 184 11.61 1.26 -18.60
CA LEU A 184 10.97 1.50 -19.91
C LEU A 184 11.79 2.45 -20.78
N GLY A 185 12.31 3.54 -20.20
CA GLY A 185 13.18 4.48 -20.89
C GLY A 185 14.50 3.85 -21.33
N GLU A 186 15.13 3.05 -20.47
CA GLU A 186 16.34 2.29 -20.81
C GLU A 186 16.09 1.30 -21.95
N LYS A 187 14.94 0.58 -21.91
CA LYS A 187 14.58 -0.37 -22.98
C LYS A 187 14.37 0.29 -24.31
N LEU A 188 13.94 1.54 -24.35
CA LEU A 188 13.77 2.37 -25.55
C LEU A 188 15.01 3.25 -25.85
N GLU A 189 16.11 3.11 -25.12
CA GLU A 189 17.38 3.82 -25.32
C GLU A 189 17.26 5.36 -25.29
N THR A 190 16.26 5.90 -24.54
CA THR A 190 16.00 7.34 -24.48
C THR A 190 16.11 7.95 -23.07
N GLY A 191 16.12 7.12 -22.03
CA GLY A 191 15.79 7.56 -20.68
C GLY A 191 14.31 7.91 -20.53
N ALA A 192 13.80 7.84 -19.29
CA ALA A 192 12.47 8.30 -18.92
C ALA A 192 12.38 8.56 -17.43
N PHE A 193 11.37 9.32 -17.02
CA PHE A 193 11.03 9.56 -15.62
C PHE A 193 9.52 9.57 -15.41
N LEU A 194 9.11 9.30 -14.17
CA LEU A 194 7.73 9.37 -13.72
C LEU A 194 7.35 10.83 -13.45
N SER A 195 6.57 11.45 -14.34
CA SER A 195 6.18 12.85 -14.24
C SER A 195 4.99 13.08 -13.30
N PHE A 196 4.15 12.06 -13.12
CA PHE A 196 2.98 12.10 -12.22
C PHE A 196 2.63 10.72 -11.71
N LEU A 197 2.10 10.63 -10.46
CA LEU A 197 1.68 9.36 -9.86
C LEU A 197 0.44 9.53 -8.98
N VAL A 198 -0.56 8.69 -9.23
CA VAL A 198 -1.71 8.50 -8.33
C VAL A 198 -1.83 7.02 -7.98
N ARG A 199 -1.98 6.68 -6.71
CA ARG A 199 -2.41 5.36 -6.30
C ARG A 199 -3.93 5.30 -6.28
N LEU A 200 -4.50 4.51 -7.18
CA LEU A 200 -5.95 4.34 -7.32
C LEU A 200 -6.51 3.33 -6.33
N GLU A 201 -5.72 2.26 -6.02
CA GLU A 201 -6.16 1.22 -5.09
C GLU A 201 -5.00 0.75 -4.20
N SER A 202 -5.33 0.37 -2.96
CA SER A 202 -4.43 -0.30 -2.02
C SER A 202 -5.21 -1.39 -1.29
N GLY A 203 -5.10 -2.63 -1.76
CA GLY A 203 -5.95 -3.74 -1.32
C GLY A 203 -7.43 -3.42 -1.53
N PRO A 204 -8.26 -3.52 -0.47
CA PRO A 204 -9.69 -3.27 -0.58
C PRO A 204 -10.08 -1.78 -0.61
N PHE A 205 -9.10 -0.87 -0.53
CA PHE A 205 -9.34 0.57 -0.48
C PHE A 205 -9.19 1.18 -1.86
N LYS A 206 -10.22 1.88 -2.33
CA LYS A 206 -10.28 2.51 -3.66
C LYS A 206 -10.41 4.02 -3.55
N ILE A 207 -9.99 4.72 -4.59
CA ILE A 207 -10.01 6.17 -4.62
C ILE A 207 -11.44 6.74 -4.64
N GLU A 208 -12.39 6.00 -5.24
CA GLU A 208 -13.80 6.39 -5.29
C GLU A 208 -14.45 6.43 -3.91
N ASP A 209 -13.95 5.63 -2.95
CA ASP A 209 -14.44 5.51 -1.57
C ASP A 209 -13.55 6.29 -0.56
N ALA A 210 -12.60 7.08 -1.04
CA ALA A 210 -11.63 7.74 -0.19
C ALA A 210 -12.06 9.16 0.16
N TYR A 211 -11.84 9.54 1.42
CA TYR A 211 -12.08 10.90 1.90
C TYR A 211 -10.84 11.78 1.72
N THR A 212 -11.05 13.06 1.53
CA THR A 212 -10.02 14.09 1.73
C THR A 212 -9.84 14.33 3.23
N LEU A 213 -8.72 14.95 3.60
CA LEU A 213 -8.48 15.33 4.99
C LEU A 213 -9.51 16.38 5.48
N GLU A 214 -9.93 17.27 4.60
CA GLU A 214 -10.92 18.31 4.84
C GLU A 214 -12.28 17.70 5.17
N GLU A 215 -12.76 16.74 4.39
CA GLU A 215 -14.01 16.02 4.66
C GLU A 215 -13.98 15.30 6.01
N VAL A 216 -12.84 14.70 6.39
CA VAL A 216 -12.69 14.06 7.70
C VAL A 216 -12.71 15.11 8.84
N LYS A 217 -12.11 16.28 8.65
CA LYS A 217 -12.18 17.39 9.62
C LYS A 217 -13.62 17.89 9.80
N GLU A 218 -14.37 18.00 8.70
CA GLU A 218 -15.80 18.38 8.76
C GLU A 218 -16.62 17.34 9.53
N LYS A 219 -16.39 16.03 9.28
CA LYS A 219 -17.04 14.97 10.05
C LYS A 219 -16.68 14.98 11.53
N ALA A 220 -15.45 15.36 11.86
CA ALA A 220 -15.03 15.54 13.26
C ALA A 220 -15.81 16.67 13.96
N LEU A 221 -16.03 17.80 13.28
CA LEU A 221 -16.83 18.92 13.81
C LEU A 221 -18.30 18.55 14.00
N GLN A 222 -18.82 17.59 13.24
CA GLN A 222 -20.18 17.06 13.33
C GLN A 222 -20.30 15.90 14.35
N GLU A 223 -19.22 15.53 15.03
CA GLU A 223 -19.13 14.36 15.93
C GLU A 223 -19.40 13.01 15.21
N GLU A 224 -19.22 12.96 13.89
CA GLU A 224 -19.50 11.80 13.03
C GLU A 224 -18.24 11.03 12.60
N LEU A 225 -17.13 11.08 13.34
CA LEU A 225 -15.88 10.38 13.00
C LEU A 225 -16.06 8.86 12.83
N GLY A 226 -17.04 8.26 13.49
CA GLY A 226 -17.36 6.85 13.31
C GLY A 226 -17.82 6.50 11.89
N ALA A 227 -18.43 7.43 11.18
CA ALA A 227 -18.96 7.21 9.82
C ALA A 227 -17.85 7.09 8.75
N VAL A 228 -16.66 7.65 8.99
CA VAL A 228 -15.52 7.57 8.06
C VAL A 228 -14.60 6.37 8.34
N LEU A 229 -14.84 5.65 9.44
CA LEU A 229 -14.07 4.47 9.79
C LEU A 229 -14.68 3.21 9.17
N LEU A 230 -13.89 2.53 8.36
CA LEU A 230 -14.21 1.23 7.80
C LEU A 230 -13.84 0.13 8.79
N LYS A 231 -14.61 -0.96 8.84
CA LYS A 231 -14.35 -2.09 9.76
C LYS A 231 -12.90 -2.59 9.62
N GLY A 232 -12.28 -2.90 10.75
CA GLY A 232 -10.87 -3.30 10.82
C GLY A 232 -10.56 -4.59 10.04
N ASP A 233 -11.56 -5.46 9.87
CA ASP A 233 -11.46 -6.74 9.17
C ASP A 233 -11.53 -6.63 7.63
N ARG A 234 -11.77 -5.44 7.07
CA ARG A 234 -11.90 -5.26 5.62
C ARG A 234 -10.67 -5.79 4.85
N VAL A 235 -9.50 -5.71 5.44
CA VAL A 235 -8.26 -6.23 4.86
C VAL A 235 -8.10 -7.76 4.99
N LEU A 236 -9.01 -8.42 5.70
CA LEU A 236 -9.03 -9.84 6.00
C LEU A 236 -10.12 -10.62 5.24
N SER A 237 -10.77 -10.02 4.26
CA SER A 237 -11.93 -10.58 3.57
C SER A 237 -11.70 -11.97 2.95
N HIS A 238 -10.44 -12.31 2.67
CA HIS A 238 -10.02 -13.62 2.15
C HIS A 238 -9.80 -14.68 3.24
N ILE A 239 -9.88 -14.32 4.52
CA ILE A 239 -9.67 -15.23 5.66
C ILE A 239 -11.03 -15.73 6.16
N PRO A 240 -11.22 -17.05 6.38
CA PRO A 240 -12.48 -17.59 6.89
C PRO A 240 -12.85 -17.04 8.27
N LYS A 241 -14.15 -16.89 8.52
CA LYS A 241 -14.74 -16.38 9.78
C LYS A 241 -15.39 -17.49 10.57
N ILE A 242 -15.31 -17.41 11.90
CA ILE A 242 -16.07 -18.21 12.86
C ILE A 242 -16.65 -17.27 13.92
N SER A 243 -17.96 -17.34 14.16
CA SER A 243 -18.60 -16.63 15.27
C SER A 243 -18.50 -17.45 16.56
N ILE A 244 -18.26 -16.79 17.67
CA ILE A 244 -18.13 -17.39 19.00
C ILE A 244 -19.09 -16.71 19.98
N SER A 245 -19.57 -17.49 20.97
CA SER A 245 -20.42 -16.97 22.04
C SER A 245 -19.60 -16.14 23.06
N GLU A 246 -20.30 -15.35 23.89
CA GLU A 246 -19.67 -14.60 24.98
C GLU A 246 -18.96 -15.51 26.00
N GLN A 247 -19.47 -16.73 26.22
CA GLN A 247 -18.79 -17.74 27.06
C GLN A 247 -17.47 -18.17 26.43
N GLN A 248 -17.46 -18.44 25.12
CA GLN A 248 -16.26 -18.81 24.39
C GLN A 248 -15.24 -17.66 24.31
N LYS A 249 -15.71 -16.42 24.15
CA LYS A 249 -14.88 -15.21 24.19
C LYS A 249 -14.21 -15.06 25.55
N THR A 250 -14.95 -15.23 26.65
CA THR A 250 -14.40 -15.22 27.99
C THR A 250 -13.33 -16.31 28.20
N LEU A 251 -13.59 -17.53 27.71
CA LEU A 251 -12.64 -18.64 27.78
C LEU A 251 -11.37 -18.33 26.98
N LEU A 252 -11.50 -17.79 25.76
CA LEU A 252 -10.37 -17.39 24.92
C LEU A 252 -9.45 -16.41 25.64
N PHE A 253 -10.02 -15.36 26.25
CA PHE A 253 -9.24 -14.35 26.96
C PHE A 253 -8.54 -14.88 28.20
N ARG A 254 -9.17 -15.83 28.92
CA ARG A 254 -8.58 -16.45 30.13
C ARG A 254 -7.51 -17.48 29.80
N ALA A 255 -7.76 -18.35 28.84
CA ALA A 255 -6.92 -19.52 28.58
C ALA A 255 -5.96 -19.31 27.38
N ASN A 256 -6.06 -18.19 26.65
CA ASN A 256 -5.34 -17.90 25.39
C ASN A 256 -5.46 -19.04 24.35
N ARG A 257 -6.53 -19.81 24.43
CA ARG A 257 -6.90 -20.88 23.49
C ARG A 257 -8.39 -21.17 23.63
N LEU A 258 -9.01 -21.62 22.55
CA LEU A 258 -10.45 -21.95 22.54
C LEU A 258 -10.66 -23.32 21.89
N PRO A 259 -11.34 -24.29 22.53
CA PRO A 259 -11.73 -25.53 21.88
C PRO A 259 -12.78 -25.25 20.80
N LEU A 260 -12.56 -25.80 19.61
CA LEU A 260 -13.45 -25.71 18.46
C LEU A 260 -13.61 -27.08 17.81
N ASP A 261 -14.76 -27.31 17.18
CA ASP A 261 -15.03 -28.53 16.39
C ASP A 261 -14.50 -28.45 14.96
N THR A 262 -13.95 -27.30 14.56
CA THR A 262 -13.39 -27.08 13.22
C THR A 262 -12.02 -27.75 13.11
N GLU A 263 -11.83 -28.52 12.04
CA GLU A 263 -10.57 -29.22 11.80
C GLU A 263 -9.38 -28.28 11.61
N PRO A 264 -8.17 -28.68 12.03
CA PRO A 264 -6.97 -27.92 11.82
C PRO A 264 -6.68 -27.70 10.34
N GLY A 265 -6.29 -26.47 10.01
CA GLY A 265 -5.81 -26.08 8.69
C GLY A 265 -4.56 -25.21 8.81
N LYS A 266 -3.84 -25.05 7.70
CA LYS A 266 -2.66 -24.15 7.67
C LYS A 266 -3.05 -22.67 7.64
N ASN A 267 -4.33 -22.36 7.39
CA ASN A 267 -4.80 -21.00 7.16
C ASN A 267 -5.19 -20.33 8.49
N LEU A 268 -5.05 -19.00 8.49
CA LEU A 268 -5.60 -18.15 9.54
C LEU A 268 -7.13 -18.24 9.54
N ILE A 269 -7.70 -17.99 10.72
CA ILE A 269 -9.16 -17.89 10.93
C ILE A 269 -9.41 -16.63 11.74
N GLN A 270 -10.50 -15.95 11.40
CA GLN A 270 -11.03 -14.81 12.14
C GLN A 270 -12.07 -15.30 13.16
N LEU A 271 -11.98 -14.84 14.41
CA LEU A 271 -13.05 -15.03 15.40
C LEU A 271 -13.82 -13.72 15.59
N TYR A 272 -15.14 -13.82 15.55
CA TYR A 272 -16.09 -12.74 15.77
C TYR A 272 -16.97 -13.07 16.99
N ASP A 273 -17.37 -12.05 17.74
CA ASP A 273 -18.41 -12.20 18.74
C ASP A 273 -19.83 -12.09 18.13
N GLU A 274 -20.84 -12.18 19.00
CA GLU A 274 -22.26 -12.09 18.62
C GLU A 274 -22.65 -10.68 18.10
N GLU A 275 -21.86 -9.65 18.37
CA GLU A 275 -22.05 -8.28 17.87
C GLU A 275 -21.33 -8.05 16.52
N GLU A 276 -20.81 -9.12 15.89
CA GLU A 276 -20.01 -9.05 14.67
C GLU A 276 -18.74 -8.16 14.78
N GLU A 277 -18.13 -8.14 15.97
CA GLU A 277 -16.84 -7.50 16.18
C GLU A 277 -15.69 -8.51 16.07
N LEU A 278 -14.60 -8.11 15.43
CA LEU A 278 -13.40 -8.94 15.29
C LEU A 278 -12.68 -9.08 16.65
N ILE A 279 -12.65 -10.30 17.19
CA ILE A 279 -12.07 -10.61 18.50
C ILE A 279 -10.64 -11.12 18.39
N ALA A 280 -10.37 -12.00 17.42
CA ALA A 280 -9.03 -12.58 17.27
C ALA A 280 -8.77 -13.06 15.84
N LEU A 281 -7.48 -13.12 15.52
CA LEU A 281 -6.93 -13.88 14.40
C LEU A 281 -6.05 -14.99 14.96
N GLY A 282 -6.14 -16.17 14.37
CA GLY A 282 -5.32 -17.30 14.82
C GLY A 282 -5.43 -18.51 13.89
N THR A 283 -4.90 -19.62 14.35
CA THR A 283 -4.90 -20.90 13.64
C THR A 283 -5.53 -21.98 14.51
N ILE A 284 -6.10 -23.02 13.91
CA ILE A 284 -6.58 -24.19 14.64
C ILE A 284 -5.46 -25.22 14.69
N LYS A 285 -5.20 -25.76 15.89
CA LYS A 285 -4.16 -26.72 16.20
C LYS A 285 -4.77 -27.98 16.84
N GLY A 286 -4.10 -29.10 16.70
CA GLY A 286 -4.44 -30.39 17.32
C GLY A 286 -4.37 -31.54 16.31
N GLU A 287 -3.98 -32.72 16.76
CA GLU A 287 -3.94 -33.95 15.95
C GLU A 287 -5.26 -34.74 16.04
N LYS A 288 -6.01 -34.53 17.11
CA LYS A 288 -7.33 -35.15 17.40
C LYS A 288 -8.21 -34.20 18.20
N ARG A 289 -9.53 -34.42 18.18
CA ARG A 289 -10.50 -33.64 18.95
C ARG A 289 -10.26 -33.74 20.46
N PRO A 290 -10.53 -32.64 21.20
CA PRO A 290 -10.93 -31.33 20.72
C PRO A 290 -9.75 -30.59 20.06
N TYR A 291 -10.05 -29.91 18.95
CA TYR A 291 -9.10 -28.98 18.33
C TYR A 291 -9.13 -27.64 19.04
N TYR A 292 -8.04 -26.86 18.95
CA TYR A 292 -7.94 -25.61 19.67
C TYR A 292 -7.57 -24.46 18.73
N PHE A 293 -8.34 -23.39 18.77
CA PHE A 293 -7.92 -22.12 18.20
C PHE A 293 -6.82 -21.54 19.06
N GLN A 294 -5.71 -21.21 18.43
CA GLN A 294 -4.57 -20.54 19.03
C GLN A 294 -4.45 -19.13 18.43
N PRO A 295 -4.67 -18.08 19.22
CA PRO A 295 -4.62 -16.71 18.71
C PRO A 295 -3.19 -16.31 18.35
N VAL A 296 -3.05 -15.63 17.22
CA VAL A 296 -1.87 -14.90 16.79
C VAL A 296 -2.02 -13.41 17.13
N LYS A 297 -3.25 -12.90 17.03
CA LYS A 297 -3.60 -11.51 17.40
C LYS A 297 -4.95 -11.51 18.11
N ILE A 298 -5.04 -10.72 19.15
CA ILE A 298 -6.28 -10.46 19.91
C ILE A 298 -6.60 -8.97 19.79
N PHE A 299 -7.89 -8.66 19.60
CA PHE A 299 -8.45 -7.31 19.41
C PHE A 299 -9.42 -7.03 20.57
N ASP A 300 -8.87 -6.88 21.77
CA ASP A 300 -9.64 -6.52 22.97
C ASP A 300 -9.62 -5.02 23.23
#